data_39bcea4ef9986e29a9c7e944120845f1
#
_entry.id   39bcea4ef9986e29a9c7e944120845f1
#
_cell.length_a   1.000
_cell.length_b   1.000
_cell.length_c   1.000
_cell.angle_alpha   90.00
_cell.angle_beta   90.00
_cell.angle_gamma   90.00
#
_symmetry.space_group_name_H-M   'P 1'
#
loop_
_entity.id
_entity.type
_entity.pdbx_description
1 polymer ?
#
loop_
_entity_poly.entity_id
_entity_poly.type
_entity_poly.pdbx_seq_one_letter_code
_entity_poly.pdbx_strand_id
1 'polypeptide(L)'
;IFAGHMYRTNWGIGHSMKEILDAHVPPKGALGAGHIGLFETITNSLHMQLGLALASLGVITSLVAQHMYALPSYAFMAKDYVTQATLYTHHQYIAGFLMVGAFAHGAIFFVRDYDPEVNKNNVLARMLQHKEAIISHLSWASLFLGFHTLGLYIHNDVCVAFGQPEKQILFEPVFAQFIQASSGKVLYGFDVLLSSSTSAASVASSKVWLPGWLEAINSGKNSLFLTIGPGDFLVHHAIALGLHTTTL
;
A
#
# COMPACT_ATOMS: atom_id res chain seq x y z
N ILE A 1 -10.70 -3.16 -22.88
CA ILE A 1 -10.74 -1.68 -22.73
C ILE A 1 -9.35 -1.09 -22.96
N PHE A 2 -8.32 -1.55 -22.23
CA PHE A 2 -6.96 -1.05 -22.40
C PHE A 2 -6.43 -1.28 -23.81
N ALA A 3 -6.56 -2.48 -24.36
CA ALA A 3 -6.12 -2.79 -25.72
C ALA A 3 -6.82 -1.90 -26.76
N GLY A 4 -8.11 -1.63 -26.59
CA GLY A 4 -8.85 -0.75 -27.48
C GLY A 4 -8.39 0.70 -27.42
N HIS A 5 -7.97 1.20 -26.26
CA HIS A 5 -7.43 2.55 -26.12
C HIS A 5 -6.00 2.66 -26.62
N MET A 6 -5.20 1.61 -26.53
CA MET A 6 -3.84 1.59 -27.05
C MET A 6 -3.77 1.44 -28.55
N TYR A 7 -4.81 0.87 -29.18
CA TYR A 7 -4.87 0.68 -30.61
C TYR A 7 -5.39 1.92 -31.32
N ARG A 8 -5.00 2.08 -32.58
CA ARG A 8 -5.48 3.17 -33.43
C ARG A 8 -6.96 2.98 -33.75
N THR A 9 -7.81 3.91 -33.31
CA THR A 9 -9.25 3.90 -33.52
C THR A 9 -9.65 4.43 -34.89
N ASN A 10 -10.93 4.25 -35.29
CA ASN A 10 -11.46 4.87 -36.51
C ASN A 10 -11.51 6.39 -36.46
N TRP A 11 -11.32 7.01 -35.28
CA TRP A 11 -11.23 8.46 -35.11
C TRP A 11 -9.78 8.97 -35.19
N GLY A 12 -8.84 8.11 -35.56
CA GLY A 12 -7.43 8.47 -35.68
C GLY A 12 -6.69 8.66 -34.36
N ILE A 13 -7.31 8.30 -33.24
CA ILE A 13 -6.68 8.34 -31.92
C ILE A 13 -6.20 6.95 -31.51
N GLY A 14 -5.13 6.96 -30.76
CA GLY A 14 -4.52 5.79 -30.15
C GLY A 14 -3.36 6.24 -29.30
N HIS A 15 -2.83 5.35 -28.48
CA HIS A 15 -1.73 5.66 -27.60
C HIS A 15 -0.52 4.78 -27.89
N SER A 16 0.65 5.33 -27.67
CA SER A 16 1.92 4.59 -27.68
C SER A 16 2.55 4.73 -26.32
N MET A 17 2.84 3.61 -25.66
CA MET A 17 3.51 3.63 -24.35
C MET A 17 4.88 4.29 -24.44
N LYS A 18 5.61 4.10 -25.56
CA LYS A 18 6.86 4.79 -25.78
C LYS A 18 6.68 6.31 -25.85
N GLU A 19 5.71 6.78 -26.59
CA GLU A 19 5.44 8.23 -26.69
C GLU A 19 4.98 8.81 -25.36
N ILE A 20 4.15 8.09 -24.62
CA ILE A 20 3.68 8.52 -23.29
C ILE A 20 4.87 8.67 -22.34
N LEU A 21 5.74 7.68 -22.27
CA LEU A 21 6.92 7.71 -21.39
C LEU A 21 7.90 8.80 -21.80
N ASP A 22 8.23 8.89 -23.07
CA ASP A 22 9.21 9.86 -23.58
C ASP A 22 8.73 11.31 -23.44
N ALA A 23 7.42 11.56 -23.41
CA ALA A 23 6.84 12.88 -23.18
C ALA A 23 6.92 13.34 -21.73
N HIS A 24 7.09 12.44 -20.76
CA HIS A 24 7.12 12.76 -19.33
C HIS A 24 8.53 13.08 -18.86
N VAL A 25 8.97 14.28 -19.23
CA VAL A 25 10.25 14.85 -18.79
C VAL A 25 9.95 16.16 -18.05
N PRO A 26 10.09 16.19 -16.70
CA PRO A 26 9.83 17.40 -15.93
C PRO A 26 10.72 18.57 -16.34
N PRO A 27 10.20 19.81 -16.24
CA PRO A 27 10.95 21.00 -16.68
C PRO A 27 12.15 21.28 -15.77
N LYS A 28 13.10 22.06 -16.31
CA LYS A 28 14.31 22.54 -15.59
C LYS A 28 15.23 21.43 -15.08
N GLY A 29 15.16 20.24 -15.67
CA GLY A 29 16.00 19.10 -15.28
C GLY A 29 15.67 18.52 -13.91
N ALA A 30 14.44 18.70 -13.39
CA ALA A 30 14.02 18.25 -12.06
C ALA A 30 14.24 16.75 -11.85
N LEU A 31 13.99 15.93 -12.88
CA LEU A 31 14.28 14.48 -12.89
C LEU A 31 15.25 14.10 -14.03
N GLY A 32 16.15 15.01 -14.40
CA GLY A 32 17.07 14.78 -15.52
C GLY A 32 16.34 14.54 -16.83
N ALA A 33 16.64 13.45 -17.53
CA ALA A 33 15.96 13.04 -18.76
C ALA A 33 14.57 12.41 -18.50
N GLY A 34 14.11 12.37 -17.25
CA GLY A 34 12.78 11.84 -16.89
C GLY A 34 12.62 10.38 -17.28
N HIS A 35 11.56 10.09 -18.03
CA HIS A 35 11.18 8.72 -18.38
C HIS A 35 11.70 8.25 -19.74
N ILE A 36 12.60 9.02 -20.37
CA ILE A 36 13.18 8.63 -21.66
C ILE A 36 14.04 7.38 -21.49
N GLY A 37 13.87 6.41 -22.39
CA GLY A 37 14.60 5.15 -22.39
C GLY A 37 13.95 4.04 -21.57
N LEU A 38 12.90 4.33 -20.79
CA LEU A 38 12.23 3.31 -19.97
C LEU A 38 11.44 2.31 -20.80
N PHE A 39 10.86 2.71 -21.93
CA PHE A 39 10.16 1.79 -22.81
C PHE A 39 11.10 0.69 -23.32
N GLU A 40 12.26 1.06 -23.83
CA GLU A 40 13.28 0.13 -24.29
C GLU A 40 13.81 -0.74 -23.15
N THR A 41 14.05 -0.16 -22.00
CA THR A 41 14.53 -0.86 -20.80
C THR A 41 13.55 -1.95 -20.38
N ILE A 42 12.25 -1.66 -20.35
CA ILE A 42 11.22 -2.63 -19.93
C ILE A 42 11.01 -3.67 -21.02
N THR A 43 10.87 -3.28 -22.28
CA THR A 43 10.58 -4.20 -23.37
C THR A 43 11.72 -5.16 -23.68
N ASN A 44 12.97 -4.77 -23.39
CA ASN A 44 14.14 -5.60 -23.61
C ASN A 44 14.58 -6.44 -22.40
N SER A 45 13.86 -6.37 -21.29
CA SER A 45 14.18 -7.14 -20.08
C SER A 45 12.96 -7.90 -19.57
N LEU A 46 12.99 -9.22 -19.63
CA LEU A 46 11.98 -10.06 -19.02
C LEU A 46 12.01 -9.97 -17.49
N HIS A 47 13.18 -9.78 -16.89
CA HIS A 47 13.30 -9.60 -15.44
C HIS A 47 12.62 -8.31 -14.98
N MET A 48 12.77 -7.20 -15.72
CA MET A 48 12.06 -5.97 -15.41
C MET A 48 10.53 -6.17 -15.51
N GLN A 49 10.07 -6.79 -16.59
CA GLN A 49 8.64 -7.06 -16.79
C GLN A 49 8.08 -7.97 -15.68
N LEU A 50 8.80 -9.04 -15.36
CA LEU A 50 8.40 -9.98 -14.30
C LEU A 50 8.41 -9.29 -12.92
N GLY A 51 9.42 -8.49 -12.62
CA GLY A 51 9.49 -7.73 -11.38
C GLY A 51 8.30 -6.77 -11.21
N LEU A 52 7.96 -6.04 -12.26
CA LEU A 52 6.80 -5.14 -12.26
C LEU A 52 5.48 -5.89 -12.12
N ALA A 53 5.32 -7.02 -12.81
CA ALA A 53 4.14 -7.86 -12.72
C ALA A 53 3.97 -8.45 -11.31
N LEU A 54 5.05 -8.96 -10.73
CA LEU A 54 5.05 -9.51 -9.37
C LEU A 54 4.73 -8.44 -8.32
N ALA A 55 5.27 -7.23 -8.45
CA ALA A 55 4.96 -6.12 -7.55
C ALA A 55 3.48 -5.73 -7.64
N SER A 56 2.95 -5.61 -8.84
CA SER A 56 1.54 -5.28 -9.07
C SER A 56 0.62 -6.38 -8.51
N LEU A 57 0.91 -7.63 -8.80
CA LEU A 57 0.13 -8.77 -8.30
C LEU A 57 0.24 -8.91 -6.78
N GLY A 58 1.39 -8.62 -6.19
CA GLY A 58 1.56 -8.61 -4.74
C GLY A 58 0.66 -7.60 -4.05
N VAL A 59 0.60 -6.38 -4.56
CA VAL A 59 -0.31 -5.34 -4.06
C VAL A 59 -1.78 -5.76 -4.25
N ILE A 60 -2.15 -6.22 -5.43
CA ILE A 60 -3.53 -6.65 -5.73
C ILE A 60 -3.94 -7.82 -4.83
N THR A 61 -3.07 -8.80 -4.63
CA THR A 61 -3.36 -9.97 -3.79
C THR A 61 -3.57 -9.59 -2.33
N SER A 62 -2.79 -8.65 -1.80
CA SER A 62 -3.01 -8.09 -0.47
C SER A 62 -4.33 -7.31 -0.40
N LEU A 63 -4.65 -6.52 -1.42
CA LEU A 63 -5.93 -5.82 -1.51
C LEU A 63 -7.12 -6.78 -1.54
N VAL A 64 -7.00 -7.92 -2.23
CA VAL A 64 -8.02 -8.97 -2.23
C VAL A 64 -8.26 -9.48 -0.81
N ALA A 65 -7.22 -9.80 -0.07
CA ALA A 65 -7.34 -10.22 1.32
C ALA A 65 -8.05 -9.17 2.18
N GLN A 66 -7.62 -7.90 2.08
CA GLN A 66 -8.19 -6.79 2.84
C GLN A 66 -9.66 -6.55 2.51
N HIS A 67 -10.05 -6.62 1.24
CA HIS A 67 -11.41 -6.36 0.82
C HIS A 67 -12.35 -7.54 1.07
N MET A 68 -11.89 -8.77 0.92
CA MET A 68 -12.75 -9.93 1.11
C MET A 68 -13.18 -10.15 2.56
N TYR A 69 -12.33 -9.84 3.54
CA TYR A 69 -12.75 -9.98 4.94
C TYR A 69 -13.71 -8.88 5.38
N ALA A 70 -13.52 -7.67 4.87
CA ALA A 70 -14.30 -6.49 5.25
C ALA A 70 -15.61 -6.36 4.46
N LEU A 71 -15.61 -6.82 3.22
CA LEU A 71 -16.72 -6.71 2.26
C LEU A 71 -17.02 -8.09 1.65
N PRO A 72 -17.47 -9.06 2.43
CA PRO A 72 -17.71 -10.42 1.94
C PRO A 72 -18.81 -10.42 0.88
N SER A 73 -18.47 -10.88 -0.34
CA SER A 73 -19.33 -10.82 -1.51
C SER A 73 -20.05 -12.14 -1.85
N TYR A 74 -19.75 -13.21 -1.12
CA TYR A 74 -20.38 -14.52 -1.35
C TYR A 74 -21.35 -14.86 -0.23
N ALA A 75 -22.40 -15.61 -0.59
CA ALA A 75 -23.43 -16.02 0.35
C ALA A 75 -22.83 -16.81 1.54
N PHE A 76 -23.27 -16.47 2.75
CA PHE A 76 -22.88 -17.11 4.01
C PHE A 76 -21.40 -17.00 4.38
N MET A 77 -20.57 -16.36 3.57
CA MET A 77 -19.14 -16.23 3.82
C MET A 77 -18.83 -15.39 5.07
N ALA A 78 -19.63 -14.35 5.34
CA ALA A 78 -19.40 -13.45 6.47
C ALA A 78 -19.39 -14.16 7.84
N LYS A 79 -20.14 -15.24 7.99
CA LYS A 79 -20.24 -16.04 9.21
C LYS A 79 -19.40 -17.33 9.19
N ASP A 80 -18.77 -17.62 8.07
CA ASP A 80 -17.84 -18.75 7.96
C ASP A 80 -16.44 -18.30 8.35
N TYR A 81 -16.17 -18.31 9.66
CA TYR A 81 -14.93 -17.76 10.20
C TYR A 81 -13.68 -18.53 9.76
N VAL A 82 -13.79 -19.83 9.56
CA VAL A 82 -12.65 -20.64 9.06
C VAL A 82 -12.29 -20.24 7.64
N THR A 83 -13.27 -20.13 6.77
CA THR A 83 -13.07 -19.69 5.39
C THR A 83 -12.49 -18.28 5.33
N GLN A 84 -13.03 -17.34 6.12
CA GLN A 84 -12.53 -15.97 6.19
C GLN A 84 -11.07 -15.92 6.67
N ALA A 85 -10.75 -16.61 7.75
CA ALA A 85 -9.38 -16.67 8.28
C ALA A 85 -8.41 -17.30 7.26
N THR A 86 -8.82 -18.38 6.62
CA THR A 86 -8.01 -19.09 5.63
C THR A 86 -7.75 -18.23 4.39
N LEU A 87 -8.77 -17.61 3.84
CA LEU A 87 -8.65 -16.75 2.66
C LEU A 87 -7.75 -15.53 2.94
N TYR A 88 -7.96 -14.87 4.08
CA TYR A 88 -7.16 -13.72 4.47
C TYR A 88 -5.69 -14.09 4.61
N THR A 89 -5.40 -15.11 5.40
CA THR A 89 -4.03 -15.57 5.66
C THR A 89 -3.34 -16.02 4.38
N HIS A 90 -4.03 -16.84 3.56
CA HIS A 90 -3.50 -17.35 2.29
C HIS A 90 -3.11 -16.20 1.35
N HIS A 91 -4.02 -15.25 1.13
CA HIS A 91 -3.75 -14.16 0.19
C HIS A 91 -2.69 -13.20 0.70
N GLN A 92 -2.59 -12.95 2.01
CA GLN A 92 -1.50 -12.15 2.57
C GLN A 92 -0.14 -12.85 2.42
N TYR A 93 -0.04 -14.16 2.64
CA TYR A 93 1.20 -14.92 2.44
C TYR A 93 1.62 -14.91 0.98
N ILE A 94 0.70 -15.18 0.06
CA ILE A 94 1.00 -15.12 -1.39
C ILE A 94 1.46 -13.72 -1.77
N ALA A 95 0.80 -12.68 -1.29
CA ALA A 95 1.20 -11.30 -1.56
C ALA A 95 2.64 -11.01 -1.11
N GLY A 96 3.02 -11.49 0.08
CA GLY A 96 4.38 -11.35 0.60
C GLY A 96 5.42 -12.02 -0.29
N PHE A 97 5.18 -13.27 -0.72
CA PHE A 97 6.08 -13.98 -1.64
C PHE A 97 6.17 -13.30 -3.00
N LEU A 98 5.05 -12.79 -3.54
CA LEU A 98 5.05 -12.04 -4.79
C LEU A 98 5.90 -10.77 -4.69
N MET A 99 5.78 -10.02 -3.59
CA MET A 99 6.59 -8.81 -3.36
C MET A 99 8.09 -9.12 -3.25
N VAL A 100 8.45 -10.15 -2.51
CA VAL A 100 9.87 -10.58 -2.42
C VAL A 100 10.40 -11.02 -3.79
N GLY A 101 9.60 -11.75 -4.55
CA GLY A 101 9.93 -12.12 -5.93
C GLY A 101 10.13 -10.91 -6.83
N ALA A 102 9.32 -9.86 -6.66
CA ALA A 102 9.47 -8.61 -7.39
C ALA A 102 10.82 -7.94 -7.15
N PHE A 103 11.25 -7.83 -5.90
CA PHE A 103 12.56 -7.30 -5.55
C PHE A 103 13.69 -8.18 -6.06
N ALA A 104 13.56 -9.51 -5.98
CA ALA A 104 14.55 -10.44 -6.49
C ALA A 104 14.76 -10.26 -8.01
N HIS A 105 13.68 -10.22 -8.79
CA HIS A 105 13.79 -10.00 -10.24
C HIS A 105 14.22 -8.59 -10.59
N GLY A 106 13.87 -7.58 -9.80
CA GLY A 106 14.43 -6.24 -9.91
C GLY A 106 15.95 -6.22 -9.72
N ALA A 107 16.46 -6.94 -8.74
CA ALA A 107 17.91 -7.09 -8.53
C ALA A 107 18.59 -7.81 -9.70
N ILE A 108 17.98 -8.85 -10.23
CA ILE A 108 18.52 -9.59 -11.40
C ILE A 108 18.56 -8.68 -12.63
N PHE A 109 17.52 -7.86 -12.82
CA PHE A 109 17.50 -6.85 -13.88
C PHE A 109 18.75 -5.95 -13.82
N PHE A 110 19.05 -5.38 -12.66
CA PHE A 110 20.22 -4.51 -12.51
C PHE A 110 21.55 -5.20 -12.77
N VAL A 111 21.65 -6.50 -12.41
CA VAL A 111 22.88 -7.26 -12.63
C VAL A 111 23.04 -7.72 -14.09
N ARG A 112 21.95 -8.10 -14.74
CA ARG A 112 21.99 -8.76 -16.07
C ARG A 112 21.55 -7.90 -17.23
N ASP A 113 20.54 -7.05 -17.04
CA ASP A 113 19.81 -6.44 -18.15
C ASP A 113 19.92 -4.90 -18.17
N TYR A 114 20.46 -4.30 -17.12
CA TYR A 114 20.60 -2.84 -17.07
C TYR A 114 21.64 -2.34 -18.06
N ASP A 115 21.22 -1.42 -18.95
CA ASP A 115 22.11 -0.78 -19.93
C ASP A 115 22.22 0.71 -19.61
N PRO A 116 23.41 1.20 -19.18
CA PRO A 116 23.65 2.61 -18.91
C PRO A 116 23.49 3.51 -20.14
N GLU A 117 23.73 2.99 -21.35
CA GLU A 117 23.62 3.77 -22.58
C GLU A 117 22.17 4.12 -22.93
N VAL A 118 21.24 3.24 -22.60
CA VAL A 118 19.80 3.46 -22.77
C VAL A 118 19.26 4.36 -21.67
N ASN A 119 19.86 4.32 -20.48
CA ASN A 119 19.39 4.99 -19.26
C ASN A 119 20.29 6.18 -18.89
N LYS A 120 20.46 7.12 -19.82
CA LYS A 120 21.31 8.31 -19.58
C LYS A 120 20.54 9.36 -18.78
N ASN A 121 20.91 9.53 -17.52
CA ASN A 121 20.33 10.54 -16.63
C ASN A 121 18.79 10.52 -16.54
N ASN A 122 18.16 9.37 -16.82
CA ASN A 122 16.74 9.19 -16.61
C ASN A 122 16.43 8.86 -15.14
N VAL A 123 15.16 8.68 -14.81
CA VAL A 123 14.76 8.39 -13.42
C VAL A 123 15.41 7.13 -12.86
N LEU A 124 15.61 6.10 -13.67
CA LEU A 124 16.25 4.85 -13.23
C LEU A 124 17.75 5.04 -12.91
N ALA A 125 18.48 5.71 -13.79
CA ALA A 125 19.89 6.05 -13.56
C ALA A 125 20.05 6.93 -12.30
N ARG A 126 19.12 7.86 -12.09
CA ARG A 126 19.14 8.75 -10.92
C ARG A 126 18.90 7.98 -9.62
N MET A 127 18.09 6.91 -9.62
CA MET A 127 17.95 6.02 -8.48
C MET A 127 19.28 5.35 -8.12
N LEU A 128 20.01 4.84 -9.11
CA LEU A 128 21.34 4.26 -8.87
C LEU A 128 22.36 5.28 -8.36
N GLN A 129 22.24 6.54 -8.79
CA GLN A 129 23.18 7.61 -8.40
C GLN A 129 23.07 8.00 -6.91
N HIS A 130 21.94 7.75 -6.26
CA HIS A 130 21.79 8.01 -4.83
C HIS A 130 21.45 6.76 -4.01
N LYS A 131 21.89 5.59 -4.48
CA LYS A 131 21.63 4.30 -3.81
C LYS A 131 22.12 4.27 -2.37
N GLU A 132 23.25 4.92 -2.06
CA GLU A 132 23.76 4.99 -0.69
C GLU A 132 22.83 5.76 0.24
N ALA A 133 22.21 6.82 -0.25
CA ALA A 133 21.21 7.57 0.51
C ALA A 133 19.96 6.72 0.78
N ILE A 134 19.51 5.97 -0.22
CA ILE A 134 18.36 5.05 -0.08
C ILE A 134 18.66 3.99 0.97
N ILE A 135 19.80 3.33 0.87
CA ILE A 135 20.21 2.27 1.80
C ILE A 135 20.36 2.81 3.22
N SER A 136 21.06 3.94 3.39
CA SER A 136 21.28 4.54 4.71
C SER A 136 19.98 4.96 5.38
N HIS A 137 19.03 5.52 4.65
CA HIS A 137 17.74 5.92 5.20
C HIS A 137 16.86 4.71 5.54
N LEU A 138 16.87 3.66 4.73
CA LEU A 138 16.19 2.41 5.06
C LEU A 138 16.80 1.74 6.29
N SER A 139 18.11 1.76 6.41
CA SER A 139 18.81 1.24 7.60
C SER A 139 18.41 2.00 8.85
N TRP A 140 18.39 3.35 8.79
CA TRP A 140 17.93 4.17 9.89
C TRP A 140 16.47 3.88 10.25
N ALA A 141 15.58 3.80 9.28
CA ALA A 141 14.16 3.54 9.52
C ALA A 141 13.95 2.17 10.17
N SER A 142 14.66 1.14 9.69
CA SER A 142 14.61 -0.21 10.25
C SER A 142 15.10 -0.26 11.70
N LEU A 143 16.21 0.40 11.99
CA LEU A 143 16.74 0.48 13.35
C LEU A 143 15.82 1.27 14.27
N PHE A 144 15.33 2.43 13.82
CA PHE A 144 14.40 3.24 14.57
C PHE A 144 13.12 2.47 14.93
N LEU A 145 12.49 1.87 13.93
CA LEU A 145 11.26 1.10 14.12
C LEU A 145 11.49 -0.12 15.00
N GLY A 146 12.61 -0.81 14.81
CA GLY A 146 12.94 -1.98 15.61
C GLY A 146 13.07 -1.65 17.10
N PHE A 147 13.89 -0.68 17.45
CA PHE A 147 14.11 -0.30 18.83
C PHE A 147 12.84 0.27 19.50
N HIS A 148 12.14 1.16 18.80
CA HIS A 148 10.98 1.81 19.39
C HIS A 148 9.77 0.87 19.48
N THR A 149 9.52 0.05 18.49
CA THR A 149 8.40 -0.91 18.54
C THR A 149 8.68 -2.02 19.55
N LEU A 150 9.84 -2.65 19.50
CA LEU A 150 10.20 -3.69 20.45
C LEU A 150 10.27 -3.14 21.88
N GLY A 151 10.82 -1.96 22.05
CA GLY A 151 10.90 -1.31 23.36
C GLY A 151 9.54 -1.06 23.98
N LEU A 152 8.57 -0.60 23.19
CA LEU A 152 7.20 -0.41 23.66
C LEU A 152 6.53 -1.75 24.05
N TYR A 153 6.71 -2.80 23.24
CA TYR A 153 6.19 -4.11 23.59
C TYR A 153 6.78 -4.64 24.90
N ILE A 154 8.11 -4.58 25.04
CA ILE A 154 8.79 -5.06 26.26
C ILE A 154 8.39 -4.21 27.47
N HIS A 155 8.33 -2.88 27.34
CA HIS A 155 7.89 -2.00 28.42
C HIS A 155 6.49 -2.38 28.90
N ASN A 156 5.56 -2.57 27.98
CA ASN A 156 4.17 -2.90 28.31
C ASN A 156 4.06 -4.29 28.91
N ASP A 157 4.77 -5.29 28.39
CA ASP A 157 4.79 -6.64 28.93
C ASP A 157 5.33 -6.67 30.38
N VAL A 158 6.43 -5.95 30.64
CA VAL A 158 7.01 -5.84 31.99
C VAL A 158 6.06 -5.14 32.94
N CYS A 159 5.44 -4.05 32.54
CA CYS A 159 4.46 -3.33 33.36
C CYS A 159 3.29 -4.24 33.77
N VAL A 160 2.74 -4.97 32.82
CA VAL A 160 1.64 -5.91 33.10
C VAL A 160 2.09 -7.06 33.99
N ALA A 161 3.27 -7.65 33.73
CA ALA A 161 3.83 -8.74 34.52
C ALA A 161 4.06 -8.36 35.99
N PHE A 162 4.45 -7.11 36.24
CA PHE A 162 4.63 -6.59 37.60
C PHE A 162 3.36 -5.98 38.24
N GLY A 163 2.20 -6.19 37.63
CA GLY A 163 0.93 -5.71 38.16
C GLY A 163 0.76 -4.18 38.09
N GLN A 164 1.37 -3.53 37.12
CA GLN A 164 1.33 -2.07 36.92
C GLN A 164 0.82 -1.71 35.51
N PRO A 165 -0.36 -2.17 35.09
CA PRO A 165 -0.85 -1.90 33.73
C PRO A 165 -1.06 -0.42 33.43
N GLU A 166 -1.22 0.43 34.47
CA GLU A 166 -1.35 1.89 34.32
C GLU A 166 -0.07 2.56 33.83
N LYS A 167 1.07 1.89 33.88
CA LYS A 167 2.35 2.38 33.39
C LYS A 167 2.63 2.00 31.93
N GLN A 168 1.71 1.30 31.27
CA GLN A 168 1.88 1.00 29.85
C GLN A 168 1.94 2.27 28.99
N ILE A 169 2.70 2.21 27.93
CA ILE A 169 2.75 3.27 26.90
C ILE A 169 1.80 2.84 25.79
N LEU A 170 0.65 3.49 25.72
CA LEU A 170 -0.44 3.16 24.81
C LEU A 170 -0.75 4.36 23.91
N PHE A 171 -0.27 4.31 22.66
CA PHE A 171 -0.55 5.34 21.68
C PHE A 171 -1.85 5.03 20.93
N GLU A 172 -2.74 6.01 20.87
CA GLU A 172 -3.93 5.93 20.02
C GLU A 172 -3.55 6.09 18.55
N PRO A 173 -4.05 5.22 17.66
CA PRO A 173 -3.78 5.33 16.23
C PRO A 173 -4.68 6.39 15.58
N VAL A 174 -4.53 7.65 16.00
CA VAL A 174 -5.46 8.74 15.67
C VAL A 174 -5.52 9.05 14.16
N PHE A 175 -4.44 8.85 13.42
CA PHE A 175 -4.46 9.07 11.98
C PHE A 175 -5.30 8.02 11.25
N ALA A 176 -5.19 6.76 11.65
CA ALA A 176 -6.02 5.69 11.11
C ALA A 176 -7.49 5.84 11.54
N GLN A 177 -7.74 6.28 12.76
CA GLN A 177 -9.09 6.61 13.24
C GLN A 177 -9.70 7.77 12.45
N PHE A 178 -8.90 8.78 12.09
CA PHE A 178 -9.33 9.86 11.22
C PHE A 178 -9.70 9.36 9.81
N ILE A 179 -8.94 8.43 9.24
CA ILE A 179 -9.25 7.79 7.96
C ILE A 179 -10.59 7.03 8.04
N GLN A 180 -10.81 6.29 9.11
CA GLN A 180 -12.09 5.61 9.32
C GLN A 180 -13.26 6.61 9.47
N ALA A 181 -13.04 7.71 10.19
CA ALA A 181 -14.02 8.78 10.33
C ALA A 181 -14.31 9.45 8.98
N SER A 182 -13.29 9.69 8.15
CA SER A 182 -13.45 10.21 6.79
C SER A 182 -14.29 9.27 5.90
N SER A 183 -14.26 7.97 6.20
CA SER A 183 -15.04 6.95 5.52
C SER A 183 -16.48 6.79 6.07
N GLY A 184 -16.83 7.51 7.14
CA GLY A 184 -18.18 7.53 7.68
C GLY A 184 -18.35 7.06 9.13
N LYS A 185 -17.29 6.56 9.77
CA LYS A 185 -17.36 6.08 11.15
C LYS A 185 -17.48 7.26 12.12
N VAL A 186 -18.52 7.25 12.95
CA VAL A 186 -18.83 8.35 13.88
C VAL A 186 -18.27 8.13 15.29
N LEU A 187 -17.79 6.94 15.59
CA LEU A 187 -17.36 6.53 16.94
C LEU A 187 -16.29 7.46 17.53
N TYR A 188 -15.34 7.93 16.72
CA TYR A 188 -14.20 8.72 17.19
C TYR A 188 -14.51 10.22 17.34
N GLY A 189 -15.66 10.70 16.86
CA GLY A 189 -16.11 12.07 17.04
C GLY A 189 -15.44 13.12 16.15
N PHE A 190 -14.77 12.73 15.06
CA PHE A 190 -14.07 13.68 14.17
C PHE A 190 -15.00 14.57 13.34
N ASP A 191 -16.18 14.10 12.99
CA ASP A 191 -17.17 14.86 12.17
C ASP A 191 -16.56 15.42 10.88
N VAL A 192 -15.97 14.54 10.07
CA VAL A 192 -15.27 14.89 8.81
C VAL A 192 -15.76 14.05 7.65
N LEU A 193 -15.80 14.64 6.47
CA LEU A 193 -16.20 13.99 5.21
C LEU A 193 -17.49 13.15 5.39
N LEU A 194 -17.44 11.83 5.17
CA LEU A 194 -18.64 10.98 5.24
C LEU A 194 -19.20 10.80 6.65
N SER A 195 -18.46 11.10 7.72
CA SER A 195 -19.00 11.12 9.08
C SER A 195 -19.70 12.43 9.44
N SER A 196 -19.60 13.47 8.60
CA SER A 196 -20.31 14.74 8.74
C SER A 196 -21.49 14.80 7.79
N SER A 197 -22.68 15.10 8.32
CA SER A 197 -23.90 15.26 7.51
C SER A 197 -23.89 16.51 6.64
N THR A 198 -23.01 17.47 6.92
CA THR A 198 -22.95 18.77 6.25
C THR A 198 -21.82 18.89 5.25
N SER A 199 -20.95 17.90 5.13
CA SER A 199 -19.87 17.91 4.16
C SER A 199 -20.38 17.80 2.73
N ALA A 200 -19.64 18.35 1.76
CA ALA A 200 -19.98 18.25 0.35
C ALA A 200 -20.06 16.80 -0.13
N ALA A 201 -19.16 15.93 0.35
CA ALA A 201 -19.17 14.51 0.02
C ALA A 201 -20.43 13.80 0.51
N SER A 202 -20.88 14.07 1.74
CA SER A 202 -22.10 13.50 2.32
C SER A 202 -23.35 14.00 1.62
N VAL A 203 -23.42 15.29 1.33
CA VAL A 203 -24.56 15.88 0.61
C VAL A 203 -24.70 15.29 -0.80
N ALA A 204 -23.58 15.17 -1.53
CA ALA A 204 -23.57 14.64 -2.89
C ALA A 204 -23.98 13.17 -2.97
N SER A 205 -23.65 12.35 -1.98
CA SER A 205 -23.88 10.90 -1.97
C SER A 205 -25.08 10.45 -1.15
N SER A 206 -25.74 11.37 -0.44
CA SER A 206 -26.81 11.08 0.54
C SER A 206 -28.03 10.35 -0.01
N LYS A 207 -28.32 10.50 -1.30
CA LYS A 207 -29.47 9.87 -1.96
C LYS A 207 -29.12 8.63 -2.77
N VAL A 208 -27.88 8.19 -2.77
CA VAL A 208 -27.40 7.08 -3.61
C VAL A 208 -26.96 5.91 -2.73
N TRP A 209 -25.68 5.84 -2.42
CA TRP A 209 -25.09 4.69 -1.73
C TRP A 209 -24.77 4.96 -0.25
N LEU A 210 -24.71 6.23 0.15
CA LEU A 210 -24.23 6.61 1.48
C LEU A 210 -25.09 6.05 2.63
N PRO A 211 -26.44 6.06 2.60
CA PRO A 211 -27.23 5.57 3.73
C PRO A 211 -26.91 4.10 4.08
N GLY A 212 -26.82 3.23 3.10
CA GLY A 212 -26.46 1.82 3.31
C GLY A 212 -25.02 1.64 3.80
N TRP A 213 -24.11 2.44 3.29
CA TRP A 213 -22.72 2.45 3.72
C TRP A 213 -22.56 2.87 5.19
N LEU A 214 -23.22 3.98 5.58
CA LEU A 214 -23.17 4.49 6.96
C LEU A 214 -23.77 3.49 7.96
N GLU A 215 -24.86 2.83 7.58
CA GLU A 215 -25.42 1.77 8.40
C GLU A 215 -24.41 0.64 8.58
N ALA A 216 -23.76 0.18 7.53
CA ALA A 216 -22.79 -0.90 7.59
C ALA A 216 -21.57 -0.53 8.46
N ILE A 217 -20.95 0.63 8.21
CA ILE A 217 -19.72 1.03 8.90
C ILE A 217 -19.94 1.33 10.39
N ASN A 218 -21.13 1.76 10.77
CA ASN A 218 -21.45 2.15 12.16
C ASN A 218 -22.20 1.07 12.94
N SER A 219 -22.60 -0.03 12.31
CA SER A 219 -23.45 -1.04 12.97
C SER A 219 -22.73 -1.86 14.05
N GLY A 220 -21.43 -2.06 13.93
CA GLY A 220 -20.67 -2.96 14.80
C GLY A 220 -21.00 -4.45 14.63
N LYS A 221 -21.78 -4.81 13.60
CA LYS A 221 -22.26 -6.19 13.37
C LYS A 221 -21.50 -6.94 12.28
N ASN A 222 -20.53 -6.29 11.64
CA ASN A 222 -19.74 -6.83 10.54
C ASN A 222 -18.25 -6.50 10.73
N SER A 223 -17.42 -6.91 9.77
CA SER A 223 -15.97 -6.70 9.81
C SER A 223 -15.50 -5.45 9.09
N LEU A 224 -16.44 -4.59 8.65
CA LEU A 224 -16.10 -3.36 7.92
C LEU A 224 -15.57 -2.30 8.89
N PHE A 225 -14.35 -1.84 8.66
CA PHE A 225 -13.69 -0.82 9.49
C PHE A 225 -13.83 -1.11 11.00
N LEU A 226 -13.22 -2.20 11.44
CA LEU A 226 -13.20 -2.58 12.84
C LEU A 226 -12.59 -1.47 13.69
N THR A 227 -13.11 -1.31 14.92
CA THR A 227 -12.61 -0.32 15.86
C THR A 227 -11.16 -0.62 16.22
N ILE A 228 -10.29 0.37 16.07
CA ILE A 228 -8.86 0.26 16.30
C ILE A 228 -8.43 1.03 17.56
N GLY A 229 -7.41 0.53 18.22
CA GLY A 229 -6.88 1.08 19.46
C GLY A 229 -5.35 0.93 19.56
N PRO A 230 -4.78 1.10 20.78
CA PRO A 230 -3.31 1.09 20.98
C PRO A 230 -2.61 -0.20 20.55
N GLY A 231 -3.26 -1.35 20.65
CA GLY A 231 -2.71 -2.61 20.15
C GLY A 231 -2.50 -2.59 18.63
N ASP A 232 -3.41 -1.96 17.91
CA ASP A 232 -3.32 -1.80 16.46
C ASP A 232 -2.19 -0.83 16.07
N PHE A 233 -1.96 0.22 16.86
CA PHE A 233 -0.82 1.11 16.68
C PHE A 233 0.50 0.32 16.73
N LEU A 234 0.67 -0.50 17.74
CA LEU A 234 1.89 -1.30 17.92
C LEU A 234 2.10 -2.31 16.80
N VAL A 235 1.08 -3.07 16.44
CA VAL A 235 1.22 -4.11 15.41
C VAL A 235 1.42 -3.51 14.02
N HIS A 236 0.82 -2.37 13.70
CA HIS A 236 1.06 -1.69 12.43
C HIS A 236 2.50 -1.19 12.32
N HIS A 237 3.11 -0.74 13.42
CA HIS A 237 4.52 -0.35 13.43
C HIS A 237 5.46 -1.56 13.36
N ALA A 238 5.08 -2.72 13.92
CA ALA A 238 5.78 -3.97 13.68
C ALA A 238 5.73 -4.41 12.21
N ILE A 239 4.60 -4.21 11.55
CA ILE A 239 4.45 -4.44 10.10
C ILE A 239 5.36 -3.49 9.32
N ALA A 240 5.35 -2.20 9.66
CA ALA A 240 6.22 -1.20 9.03
C ALA A 240 7.71 -1.57 9.18
N LEU A 241 8.12 -2.03 10.35
CA LEU A 241 9.47 -2.55 10.59
C LEU A 241 9.82 -3.67 9.60
N GLY A 242 8.95 -4.66 9.48
CA GLY A 242 9.16 -5.80 8.58
C GLY A 242 9.29 -5.37 7.12
N LEU A 243 8.44 -4.46 6.67
CA LEU A 243 8.48 -3.94 5.29
C LEU A 243 9.78 -3.18 5.00
N HIS A 244 10.21 -2.29 5.89
CA HIS A 244 11.45 -1.52 5.73
C HIS A 244 12.69 -2.43 5.77
N THR A 245 12.73 -3.38 6.70
CA THR A 245 13.85 -4.31 6.82
C THR A 245 13.95 -5.24 5.61
N THR A 246 12.84 -5.73 5.11
CA THR A 246 12.81 -6.61 3.92
C THR A 246 13.20 -5.85 2.66
N THR A 247 12.84 -4.58 2.55
CA THR A 247 13.19 -3.72 1.41
C THR A 247 14.69 -3.38 1.39
N LEU A 248 15.32 -3.29 2.56
CA LEU A 248 16.75 -3.02 2.71
C LEU A 248 17.61 -4.14 2.07
#